data_aba47e9438068069166505f14cd8fd04
#
_entry.id   aba47e9438068069166505f14cd8fd04
#
_cell.length_a   1.000
_cell.length_b   1.000
_cell.length_c   1.000
_cell.angle_alpha   90.00
_cell.angle_beta   90.00
_cell.angle_gamma   90.00
#
_symmetry.space_group_name_H-M   'P 1'
#
loop_
_entity.id
_entity.type
_entity.pdbx_description
1 polymer ?
#
loop_
_entity_poly.entity_id
_entity_poly.type
_entity_poly.pdbx_seq_one_letter_code
_entity_poly.pdbx_strand_id
1 'polypeptide(L)'
;MTGGGLMQLVAYGAQDVYLTGNPQITFFKVVYRRHTNFAMESIENPFNGAPNFGKKVTCTIQRNGDLIHRMYLQATLPQVALQSTDGSGAQFRWLNWIGHNLINYVEIEIGGQRIDKHYGDWMHIWNELTQEAGKQAGYAKMVGNVPELTNLLYQGGSNCDNDCYGGEPLTSEVITSCAPMYTLYIPLQFWFCRNPGLALPLIALQYHEVRINLEFDSLNNLCWDYSNGSSDAHAIRNRVGQCGLAAASLYVDYIYLDTDERRKFAQVSHEYLIDVLQFTGGESITSSANKLKLNFNHPCKELVWVVQRDSYVSCDDSIINPWKGQQPFNYSDWWDRSVLESGYSVTRVEGMAGKNPVVTALLQLNGHDRFQVRDGNYFNLVQPYQHHTNIPAVGINVYSFALQPEQHQPSGTCNLSRIDNTTLLLTVSNNAVGTNLSSTVRVYATNYNVLRIMSGINFVLNACAAFMYGFALANHLCSRASCPANKQGQTV
;
A
#
# COMPACT_ATOMS: atom_id res chain seq x y z
N MET A 1 -7.58 -54.62 -32.92
CA MET A 1 -6.89 -53.95 -31.81
C MET A 1 -6.03 -52.85 -32.36
N THR A 2 -6.36 -51.64 -32.05
CA THR A 2 -5.61 -50.44 -32.44
C THR A 2 -4.39 -50.30 -31.55
N GLY A 3 -3.22 -50.76 -32.00
CA GLY A 3 -1.98 -50.74 -31.19
C GLY A 3 -1.28 -49.38 -31.10
N GLY A 4 -1.92 -48.29 -31.54
CA GLY A 4 -1.32 -46.96 -31.58
C GLY A 4 -0.92 -46.41 -30.22
N GLY A 5 -1.71 -46.71 -29.19
CA GLY A 5 -1.38 -46.28 -27.79
C GLY A 5 -0.16 -47.00 -27.20
N LEU A 6 0.02 -48.27 -27.57
CA LEU A 6 1.23 -49.03 -27.16
C LEU A 6 2.47 -48.55 -27.92
N MET A 7 2.32 -48.14 -29.17
CA MET A 7 3.42 -47.55 -29.96
C MET A 7 3.93 -46.24 -29.34
N GLN A 8 3.03 -45.40 -28.76
CA GLN A 8 3.44 -44.19 -28.07
C GLN A 8 4.31 -44.50 -26.83
N LEU A 9 4.04 -45.58 -26.10
CA LEU A 9 4.86 -45.98 -24.95
C LEU A 9 6.21 -46.56 -25.33
N VAL A 10 6.31 -47.20 -26.54
CA VAL A 10 7.54 -47.78 -27.02
C VAL A 10 8.40 -46.76 -27.77
N ALA A 11 7.82 -45.76 -28.40
CA ALA A 11 8.51 -44.68 -29.10
C ALA A 11 9.20 -43.73 -28.08
N TYR A 12 10.37 -44.15 -27.62
CA TYR A 12 11.15 -43.45 -26.58
C TYR A 12 12.44 -42.92 -27.19
N GLY A 13 12.67 -41.60 -27.09
CA GLY A 13 13.88 -40.91 -27.55
C GLY A 13 14.76 -40.44 -26.39
N ALA A 14 16.00 -40.04 -26.70
CA ALA A 14 16.93 -39.54 -25.71
C ALA A 14 16.43 -38.29 -24.94
N GLN A 15 15.54 -37.51 -25.54
CA GLN A 15 14.94 -36.32 -24.94
C GLN A 15 13.82 -36.63 -23.93
N ASP A 16 13.18 -37.82 -24.08
CA ASP A 16 12.08 -38.22 -23.19
C ASP A 16 12.56 -38.52 -21.75
N VAL A 17 13.86 -38.78 -21.57
CA VAL A 17 14.48 -38.94 -20.25
C VAL A 17 14.28 -37.71 -19.38
N TYR A 18 14.32 -36.50 -19.97
CA TYR A 18 14.10 -35.26 -19.22
C TYR A 18 12.64 -35.06 -18.77
N LEU A 19 11.69 -35.72 -19.42
CA LEU A 19 10.26 -35.61 -19.12
C LEU A 19 9.77 -36.74 -18.23
N THR A 20 10.25 -37.97 -18.49
CA THR A 20 9.76 -39.22 -17.86
C THR A 20 10.78 -39.92 -16.97
N GLY A 21 12.03 -39.41 -16.91
CA GLY A 21 13.08 -39.91 -16.01
C GLY A 21 12.84 -39.53 -14.56
N ASN A 22 12.87 -40.51 -13.65
CA ASN A 22 12.57 -40.29 -12.22
C ASN A 22 11.25 -39.58 -11.97
N PRO A 23 10.11 -40.16 -12.36
CA PRO A 23 8.82 -39.49 -12.26
C PRO A 23 8.44 -39.24 -10.80
N GLN A 24 7.98 -38.01 -10.52
CA GLN A 24 7.54 -37.57 -9.20
C GLN A 24 6.03 -37.71 -9.00
N ILE A 25 5.26 -37.70 -10.08
CA ILE A 25 3.79 -37.76 -10.07
C ILE A 25 3.28 -38.75 -11.11
N THR A 26 2.08 -39.26 -10.90
CA THR A 26 1.25 -39.90 -11.91
C THR A 26 -0.06 -39.11 -12.02
N PHE A 27 -0.56 -38.91 -13.24
CA PHE A 27 -1.85 -38.21 -13.47
C PHE A 27 -3.06 -39.08 -13.15
N PHE A 28 -2.90 -40.37 -12.91
CA PHE A 28 -3.98 -41.33 -12.72
C PHE A 28 -4.25 -41.66 -11.25
N LYS A 29 -3.48 -41.05 -10.33
CA LYS A 29 -3.68 -41.15 -8.89
C LYS A 29 -3.36 -39.83 -8.24
N VAL A 30 -4.33 -39.23 -7.59
CA VAL A 30 -4.17 -37.98 -6.86
C VAL A 30 -3.34 -38.23 -5.60
N VAL A 31 -2.30 -37.40 -5.41
CA VAL A 31 -1.51 -37.38 -4.17
C VAL A 31 -1.96 -36.17 -3.35
N TYR A 32 -2.44 -36.43 -2.14
CA TYR A 32 -2.84 -35.40 -1.21
C TYR A 32 -1.67 -34.99 -0.32
N ARG A 33 -1.43 -33.67 -0.21
CA ARG A 33 -0.54 -33.11 0.80
C ARG A 33 -1.32 -32.96 2.09
N ARG A 34 -0.82 -33.54 3.19
CA ARG A 34 -1.41 -33.40 4.52
C ARG A 34 -0.97 -32.07 5.12
N HIS A 35 -1.89 -31.39 5.80
CA HIS A 35 -1.63 -30.14 6.51
C HIS A 35 -1.97 -30.29 8.00
N THR A 36 -1.45 -29.38 8.82
CA THR A 36 -1.80 -29.26 10.23
C THR A 36 -3.22 -28.72 10.39
N ASN A 37 -3.87 -29.05 11.48
CA ASN A 37 -5.22 -28.55 11.77
C ASN A 37 -5.14 -27.10 12.25
N PHE A 38 -6.01 -26.24 11.70
CA PHE A 38 -6.12 -24.83 12.09
C PHE A 38 -7.55 -24.33 11.92
N ALA A 39 -7.88 -23.23 12.60
CA ALA A 39 -9.11 -22.48 12.39
C ALA A 39 -8.81 -20.99 12.22
N MET A 40 -9.68 -20.27 11.53
CA MET A 40 -9.55 -18.83 11.34
C MET A 40 -10.87 -18.14 11.70
N GLU A 41 -10.75 -16.99 12.35
CA GLU A 41 -11.88 -16.13 12.71
C GLU A 41 -11.50 -14.67 12.56
N SER A 42 -12.41 -13.85 11.99
CA SER A 42 -12.24 -12.42 11.89
C SER A 42 -12.88 -11.73 13.09
N ILE A 43 -12.09 -11.02 13.88
CA ILE A 43 -12.54 -10.39 15.12
C ILE A 43 -12.32 -8.89 15.05
N GLU A 44 -13.32 -8.13 15.50
CA GLU A 44 -13.26 -6.69 15.61
C GLU A 44 -12.32 -6.23 16.73
N ASN A 45 -11.45 -5.31 16.42
CA ASN A 45 -10.59 -4.62 17.38
C ASN A 45 -10.90 -3.12 17.32
N PRO A 46 -11.50 -2.55 18.38
CA PRO A 46 -11.84 -1.15 18.43
C PRO A 46 -10.59 -0.27 18.56
N PHE A 47 -10.68 0.96 18.06
CA PHE A 47 -9.64 1.96 18.24
C PHE A 47 -9.65 2.55 19.65
N ASN A 48 -8.47 2.86 20.16
CA ASN A 48 -8.29 3.68 21.34
C ASN A 48 -8.47 5.16 20.94
N GLY A 49 -9.57 5.76 21.37
CA GLY A 49 -9.98 7.10 20.99
C GLY A 49 -11.16 7.09 20.00
N ALA A 50 -11.70 8.26 19.71
CA ALA A 50 -12.80 8.42 18.77
C ALA A 50 -12.24 8.61 17.35
N PRO A 51 -12.43 7.63 16.42
CA PRO A 51 -12.02 7.77 15.04
C PRO A 51 -12.83 8.87 14.35
N ASN A 52 -12.14 9.78 13.67
CA ASN A 52 -12.78 10.82 12.89
C ASN A 52 -11.79 11.39 11.87
N PHE A 53 -12.27 12.15 10.90
CA PHE A 53 -11.47 12.87 9.92
C PHE A 53 -10.39 13.72 10.58
N GLY A 54 -9.17 13.68 10.04
CA GLY A 54 -8.02 14.43 10.54
C GLY A 54 -7.48 13.97 11.89
N LYS A 55 -7.91 12.83 12.43
CA LYS A 55 -7.47 12.34 13.74
C LYS A 55 -6.56 11.13 13.63
N LYS A 56 -5.61 11.09 14.54
CA LYS A 56 -4.77 9.91 14.77
C LYS A 56 -5.41 9.01 15.81
N VAL A 57 -5.48 7.71 15.51
CA VAL A 57 -6.00 6.68 16.41
C VAL A 57 -5.03 5.51 16.50
N THR A 58 -5.08 4.79 17.59
CA THR A 58 -4.25 3.61 17.81
C THR A 58 -5.16 2.43 18.13
N CYS A 59 -4.90 1.28 17.51
CA CYS A 59 -5.54 0.02 17.84
C CYS A 59 -4.50 -0.91 18.46
N THR A 60 -4.71 -1.33 19.70
CA THR A 60 -3.90 -2.39 20.32
C THR A 60 -4.52 -3.73 19.96
N ILE A 61 -3.77 -4.58 19.25
CA ILE A 61 -4.24 -5.88 18.82
C ILE A 61 -4.43 -6.79 20.03
N GLN A 62 -5.66 -7.28 20.20
CA GLN A 62 -6.01 -8.21 21.27
C GLN A 62 -5.43 -9.61 20.97
N ARG A 63 -5.13 -10.37 22.02
CA ARG A 63 -4.55 -11.72 21.90
C ARG A 63 -5.64 -12.79 21.90
N ASN A 64 -6.54 -12.69 20.94
CA ASN A 64 -7.66 -13.63 20.82
C ASN A 64 -7.25 -14.96 20.17
N GLY A 65 -6.18 -14.98 19.36
CA GLY A 65 -5.68 -16.16 18.66
C GLY A 65 -4.16 -16.31 18.78
N ASP A 66 -3.63 -17.39 18.19
CA ASP A 66 -2.21 -17.72 18.22
C ASP A 66 -1.39 -16.90 17.19
N LEU A 67 -1.94 -16.73 15.99
CA LEU A 67 -1.33 -15.91 14.92
C LEU A 67 -2.36 -14.90 14.39
N ILE A 68 -1.86 -13.84 13.74
CA ILE A 68 -2.69 -12.91 12.97
C ILE A 68 -2.25 -12.91 11.49
N HIS A 69 -3.23 -12.76 10.62
CA HIS A 69 -2.98 -12.75 9.18
C HIS A 69 -3.54 -11.48 8.54
N ARG A 70 -4.71 -11.54 7.92
CA ARG A 70 -5.29 -10.38 7.21
C ARG A 70 -5.86 -9.37 8.18
N MET A 71 -5.77 -8.10 7.78
CA MET A 71 -6.40 -6.99 8.47
C MET A 71 -7.11 -6.10 7.46
N TYR A 72 -8.27 -5.59 7.83
CA TYR A 72 -8.95 -4.54 7.08
C TYR A 72 -9.57 -3.51 8.00
N LEU A 73 -9.49 -2.26 7.55
CA LEU A 73 -10.20 -1.16 8.19
C LEU A 73 -11.63 -1.14 7.66
N GLN A 74 -12.61 -1.27 8.54
CA GLN A 74 -13.99 -0.99 8.24
C GLN A 74 -14.30 0.43 8.70
N ALA A 75 -14.73 1.31 7.79
CA ALA A 75 -15.08 2.69 8.09
C ALA A 75 -16.40 3.04 7.38
N THR A 76 -17.32 3.66 8.10
CA THR A 76 -18.62 4.04 7.55
C THR A 76 -18.67 5.55 7.37
N LEU A 77 -18.80 5.96 6.11
CA LEU A 77 -19.00 7.36 5.75
C LEU A 77 -20.43 7.80 6.10
N PRO A 78 -20.62 9.05 6.57
CA PRO A 78 -21.95 9.59 6.84
C PRO A 78 -22.70 9.82 5.52
N GLN A 79 -24.03 9.80 5.60
CA GLN A 79 -24.88 10.27 4.53
C GLN A 79 -24.69 11.78 4.35
N VAL A 80 -24.67 12.24 3.10
CA VAL A 80 -24.59 13.66 2.78
C VAL A 80 -25.79 14.05 1.93
N ALA A 81 -26.66 14.92 2.47
CA ALA A 81 -27.80 15.45 1.76
C ALA A 81 -27.62 16.97 1.52
N LEU A 82 -27.90 17.41 0.29
CA LEU A 82 -27.96 18.83 -0.04
C LEU A 82 -29.26 19.45 0.49
N GLN A 83 -29.14 20.54 1.21
CA GLN A 83 -30.27 21.24 1.83
C GLN A 83 -30.65 22.50 1.01
N SER A 84 -31.88 22.94 1.13
CA SER A 84 -32.34 24.19 0.50
C SER A 84 -31.53 25.43 0.98
N THR A 85 -30.99 25.39 2.18
CA THR A 85 -30.16 26.43 2.78
C THR A 85 -28.75 26.51 2.13
N ASP A 86 -28.30 25.46 1.43
CA ASP A 86 -27.01 25.44 0.75
C ASP A 86 -27.01 26.32 -0.54
N GLY A 87 -28.20 26.76 -0.99
CA GLY A 87 -28.38 27.66 -2.13
C GLY A 87 -28.59 26.93 -3.46
N SER A 88 -29.14 27.66 -4.41
CA SER A 88 -29.35 27.13 -5.77
C SER A 88 -27.99 26.88 -6.45
N GLY A 89 -27.79 25.64 -6.92
CA GLY A 89 -26.55 25.23 -7.54
C GLY A 89 -25.49 24.68 -6.56
N ALA A 90 -25.90 24.40 -5.31
CA ALA A 90 -25.05 23.67 -4.37
C ALA A 90 -24.64 22.30 -4.93
N GLN A 91 -23.41 21.91 -4.71
CA GLN A 91 -22.80 20.70 -5.25
C GLN A 91 -21.92 20.04 -4.18
N PHE A 92 -21.86 18.73 -4.21
CA PHE A 92 -20.99 17.93 -3.33
C PHE A 92 -20.55 16.64 -4.05
N ARG A 93 -19.38 16.14 -3.73
CA ARG A 93 -18.93 14.77 -4.07
C ARG A 93 -17.85 14.30 -3.10
N TRP A 94 -17.78 13.00 -2.87
CA TRP A 94 -16.58 12.38 -2.34
C TRP A 94 -15.54 12.24 -3.47
N LEU A 95 -14.26 12.30 -3.11
CA LEU A 95 -13.20 12.10 -4.10
C LEU A 95 -13.09 10.61 -4.48
N ASN A 96 -12.50 10.36 -5.64
CA ASN A 96 -12.30 9.00 -6.13
C ASN A 96 -11.38 8.22 -5.17
N TRP A 97 -11.59 6.89 -5.10
CA TRP A 97 -10.81 6.00 -4.23
C TRP A 97 -10.80 6.47 -2.77
N ILE A 98 -11.95 6.89 -2.27
CA ILE A 98 -12.08 7.52 -0.96
C ILE A 98 -11.46 6.67 0.16
N GLY A 99 -11.52 5.35 0.08
CA GLY A 99 -10.92 4.46 1.08
C GLY A 99 -9.40 4.59 1.17
N HIS A 100 -8.70 4.73 0.05
CA HIS A 100 -7.26 4.99 0.06
C HIS A 100 -6.95 6.40 0.54
N ASN A 101 -7.75 7.37 0.10
CA ASN A 101 -7.57 8.78 0.44
C ASN A 101 -7.88 9.06 1.93
N LEU A 102 -8.76 8.27 2.54
CA LEU A 102 -9.12 8.38 3.95
C LEU A 102 -7.94 8.10 4.87
N ILE A 103 -6.98 7.29 4.43
CA ILE A 103 -5.80 6.91 5.22
C ILE A 103 -4.62 7.78 4.80
N ASN A 104 -4.23 8.73 5.64
CA ASN A 104 -3.00 9.48 5.46
C ASN A 104 -1.80 8.53 5.58
N TYR A 105 -1.73 7.79 6.69
CA TYR A 105 -0.81 6.68 6.84
C TYR A 105 -1.32 5.66 7.86
N VAL A 106 -0.81 4.44 7.73
CA VAL A 106 -0.97 3.35 8.69
C VAL A 106 0.39 2.74 8.99
N GLU A 107 0.69 2.55 10.27
CA GLU A 107 1.97 1.97 10.71
C GLU A 107 1.74 0.85 11.71
N ILE A 108 2.61 -0.17 11.65
CA ILE A 108 2.67 -1.24 12.62
C ILE A 108 3.84 -1.03 13.57
N GLU A 109 3.53 -1.15 14.86
CA GLU A 109 4.48 -1.05 15.96
C GLU A 109 4.45 -2.32 16.78
N ILE A 110 5.61 -2.89 17.07
CA ILE A 110 5.76 -4.08 17.92
C ILE A 110 6.72 -3.73 19.04
N GLY A 111 6.23 -3.84 20.28
CA GLY A 111 7.06 -3.53 21.47
C GLY A 111 7.59 -2.10 21.52
N GLY A 112 6.87 -1.12 21.00
CA GLY A 112 7.28 0.29 20.95
C GLY A 112 8.17 0.63 19.73
N GLN A 113 8.51 -0.33 18.89
CA GLN A 113 9.30 -0.10 17.69
C GLN A 113 8.43 -0.15 16.43
N ARG A 114 8.47 0.90 15.62
CA ARG A 114 7.83 0.92 14.31
C ARG A 114 8.58 0.00 13.35
N ILE A 115 7.84 -0.95 12.76
CA ILE A 115 8.39 -1.94 11.83
C ILE A 115 8.16 -1.51 10.38
N ASP A 116 6.93 -1.12 10.04
CA ASP A 116 6.56 -0.75 8.68
C ASP A 116 5.53 0.38 8.69
N LYS A 117 5.48 1.17 7.62
CA LYS A 117 4.57 2.30 7.44
C LYS A 117 4.10 2.37 6.01
N HIS A 118 2.80 2.36 5.81
CA HIS A 118 2.16 2.53 4.52
C HIS A 118 1.37 3.83 4.45
N TYR A 119 1.22 4.36 3.24
CA TYR A 119 0.52 5.60 2.94
C TYR A 119 -0.65 5.29 2.01
N GLY A 120 -1.67 6.16 1.98
CA GLY A 120 -2.84 5.98 1.13
C GLY A 120 -2.51 5.93 -0.36
N ASP A 121 -1.59 6.79 -0.80
CA ASP A 121 -1.08 6.79 -2.17
C ASP A 121 -0.30 5.51 -2.53
N TRP A 122 0.51 4.98 -1.59
CA TRP A 122 1.16 3.68 -1.79
C TRP A 122 0.16 2.54 -1.91
N MET A 123 -0.90 2.52 -1.08
CA MET A 123 -1.94 1.48 -1.18
C MET A 123 -2.66 1.51 -2.53
N HIS A 124 -2.89 2.71 -3.07
CA HIS A 124 -3.46 2.86 -4.41
C HIS A 124 -2.49 2.36 -5.50
N ILE A 125 -1.22 2.79 -5.47
CA ILE A 125 -0.19 2.35 -6.42
C ILE A 125 -0.02 0.83 -6.38
N TRP A 126 0.03 0.24 -5.19
CA TRP A 126 0.14 -1.21 -5.01
C TRP A 126 -1.05 -1.96 -5.56
N ASN A 127 -2.28 -1.43 -5.36
CA ASN A 127 -3.48 -2.00 -5.96
C ASN A 127 -3.42 -1.98 -7.50
N GLU A 128 -3.00 -0.86 -8.09
CA GLU A 128 -2.86 -0.73 -9.56
C GLU A 128 -1.87 -1.75 -10.14
N LEU A 129 -0.79 -2.07 -9.43
CA LEU A 129 0.25 -3.00 -9.88
C LEU A 129 -0.13 -4.48 -9.67
N THR A 130 -0.78 -4.81 -8.55
CA THR A 130 -0.88 -6.19 -8.06
C THR A 130 -2.28 -6.78 -8.08
N GLN A 131 -3.34 -5.97 -8.24
CA GLN A 131 -4.70 -6.46 -8.18
C GLN A 131 -5.05 -7.23 -9.44
N GLU A 132 -5.53 -8.47 -9.28
CA GLU A 132 -6.04 -9.29 -10.38
C GLU A 132 -7.23 -8.60 -11.07
N ALA A 133 -7.22 -8.55 -12.41
CA ALA A 133 -8.25 -7.87 -13.20
C ALA A 133 -9.68 -8.34 -12.87
N GLY A 134 -9.87 -9.63 -12.58
CA GLY A 134 -11.17 -10.18 -12.18
C GLY A 134 -11.70 -9.70 -10.82
N LYS A 135 -10.83 -9.17 -9.97
CA LYS A 135 -11.20 -8.67 -8.63
C LYS A 135 -11.28 -7.15 -8.55
N GLN A 136 -10.82 -6.44 -9.59
CA GLN A 136 -10.73 -4.97 -9.61
C GLN A 136 -12.07 -4.28 -9.35
N ALA A 137 -13.14 -4.73 -10.00
CA ALA A 137 -14.48 -4.14 -9.81
C ALA A 137 -15.02 -4.36 -8.38
N GLY A 138 -14.75 -5.51 -7.76
CA GLY A 138 -15.11 -5.79 -6.38
C GLY A 138 -14.31 -4.93 -5.41
N TYR A 139 -13.01 -4.82 -5.65
CA TYR A 139 -12.12 -3.98 -4.84
C TYR A 139 -12.53 -2.50 -4.89
N ALA A 140 -12.87 -1.98 -6.08
CA ALA A 140 -13.36 -0.60 -6.24
C ALA A 140 -14.59 -0.33 -5.35
N LYS A 141 -15.52 -1.29 -5.26
CA LYS A 141 -16.68 -1.18 -4.34
C LYS A 141 -16.25 -1.22 -2.87
N MET A 142 -15.29 -2.07 -2.51
CA MET A 142 -14.79 -2.13 -1.13
C MET A 142 -14.19 -0.81 -0.66
N VAL A 143 -13.44 -0.12 -1.52
CA VAL A 143 -12.77 1.15 -1.18
C VAL A 143 -13.57 2.40 -1.56
N GLY A 144 -14.84 2.23 -2.01
CA GLY A 144 -15.75 3.33 -2.26
C GLY A 144 -15.51 4.09 -3.56
N ASN A 145 -14.83 3.50 -4.54
CA ASN A 145 -14.73 4.08 -5.88
C ASN A 145 -15.96 3.68 -6.72
N VAL A 146 -17.10 4.23 -6.32
CA VAL A 146 -18.43 3.93 -6.88
C VAL A 146 -19.15 5.22 -7.28
N PRO A 147 -19.99 5.19 -8.34
CA PRO A 147 -20.69 6.38 -8.82
C PRO A 147 -21.54 7.08 -7.76
N GLU A 148 -22.14 6.33 -6.83
CA GLU A 148 -22.98 6.85 -5.76
C GLU A 148 -22.24 7.82 -4.82
N LEU A 149 -20.92 7.67 -4.70
CA LEU A 149 -20.07 8.54 -3.88
C LEU A 149 -19.33 9.58 -4.72
N THR A 150 -18.84 9.18 -5.88
CA THR A 150 -17.91 9.98 -6.68
C THR A 150 -18.58 10.89 -7.69
N ASN A 151 -19.86 10.62 -8.06
CA ASN A 151 -20.62 11.51 -8.93
C ASN A 151 -20.98 12.79 -8.18
N LEU A 152 -21.09 13.86 -8.97
CA LEU A 152 -21.46 15.17 -8.44
C LEU A 152 -22.94 15.20 -8.07
N LEU A 153 -23.24 15.55 -6.84
CA LEU A 153 -24.58 15.81 -6.38
C LEU A 153 -25.02 17.23 -6.76
N TYR A 154 -26.27 17.39 -7.14
CA TYR A 154 -26.88 18.68 -7.45
C TYR A 154 -28.14 18.90 -6.62
N GLN A 155 -28.34 20.13 -6.19
CA GLN A 155 -29.59 20.52 -5.55
C GLN A 155 -30.75 20.41 -6.56
N GLY A 156 -31.88 19.81 -6.12
CA GLY A 156 -33.07 19.59 -6.96
C GLY A 156 -33.20 18.18 -7.53
N GLY A 157 -32.28 17.28 -7.21
CA GLY A 157 -32.44 15.84 -7.45
C GLY A 157 -33.41 15.16 -6.48
N SER A 158 -33.52 13.83 -6.53
CA SER A 158 -34.36 13.03 -5.63
C SER A 158 -34.02 13.30 -4.17
N ASN A 159 -35.04 13.48 -3.33
CA ASN A 159 -34.87 13.77 -1.91
C ASN A 159 -34.38 12.54 -1.16
N CYS A 160 -33.46 12.77 -0.25
CA CYS A 160 -33.11 11.83 0.83
C CYS A 160 -33.51 12.42 2.17
N ASP A 161 -33.70 11.59 3.17
CA ASP A 161 -33.89 12.04 4.53
C ASP A 161 -32.66 12.82 5.04
N ASN A 162 -32.90 13.90 5.80
CA ASN A 162 -31.86 14.85 6.21
C ASN A 162 -30.94 14.33 7.35
N ASP A 163 -31.07 13.06 7.73
CA ASP A 163 -30.28 12.49 8.83
C ASP A 163 -28.90 12.02 8.33
N CYS A 164 -27.88 12.20 9.17
CA CYS A 164 -26.52 11.68 8.91
C CYS A 164 -26.46 10.15 8.86
N TYR A 165 -27.52 9.48 9.31
CA TYR A 165 -27.60 8.03 9.44
C TYR A 165 -28.93 7.53 8.85
N GLY A 166 -28.86 6.82 7.74
CA GLY A 166 -29.97 6.12 7.10
C GLY A 166 -30.31 6.65 5.72
N GLY A 167 -30.51 5.78 4.79
CA GLY A 167 -30.94 6.00 3.41
C GLY A 167 -30.84 4.72 2.58
N GLU A 168 -31.78 4.52 1.67
CA GLU A 168 -31.76 3.41 0.74
C GLU A 168 -30.64 3.62 -0.30
N PRO A 169 -29.97 2.54 -0.77
CA PRO A 169 -28.95 2.64 -1.81
C PRO A 169 -29.55 3.11 -3.14
N LEU A 170 -28.92 4.11 -3.74
CA LEU A 170 -29.37 4.74 -4.97
C LEU A 170 -28.85 3.99 -6.21
N THR A 171 -29.67 3.91 -7.24
CA THR A 171 -29.28 3.35 -8.54
C THR A 171 -28.56 4.38 -9.40
N SER A 172 -27.57 3.94 -10.16
CA SER A 172 -26.45 4.69 -10.76
C SER A 172 -26.76 5.76 -11.85
N GLU A 173 -28.03 5.99 -12.20
CA GLU A 173 -28.38 6.88 -13.32
C GLU A 173 -29.22 8.11 -12.94
N VAL A 174 -29.54 8.28 -11.68
CA VAL A 174 -30.39 9.39 -11.22
C VAL A 174 -29.50 10.51 -10.69
N ILE A 175 -29.73 11.74 -11.18
CA ILE A 175 -29.17 12.96 -10.55
C ILE A 175 -29.77 13.06 -9.15
N THR A 176 -28.93 12.87 -8.14
CA THR A 176 -29.36 12.81 -6.76
C THR A 176 -28.91 14.04 -5.99
N SER A 177 -29.68 14.41 -4.98
CA SER A 177 -29.30 15.44 -4.03
C SER A 177 -28.60 14.90 -2.79
N CYS A 178 -28.32 13.58 -2.75
CA CYS A 178 -27.61 12.99 -1.63
C CYS A 178 -26.67 11.84 -2.01
N ALA A 179 -25.60 11.71 -1.23
CA ALA A 179 -24.77 10.52 -1.19
C ALA A 179 -25.22 9.64 -0.02
N PRO A 180 -25.41 8.33 -0.22
CA PRO A 180 -25.84 7.43 0.84
C PRO A 180 -24.74 7.24 1.89
N MET A 181 -25.15 6.79 3.08
CA MET A 181 -24.21 6.22 4.03
C MET A 181 -23.53 4.99 3.41
N TYR A 182 -22.21 4.91 3.48
CA TYR A 182 -21.46 3.85 2.80
C TYR A 182 -20.38 3.27 3.70
N THR A 183 -20.35 1.94 3.81
CA THR A 183 -19.34 1.22 4.58
C THR A 183 -18.19 0.80 3.68
N LEU A 184 -17.01 1.29 4.01
CA LEU A 184 -15.75 0.96 3.32
C LEU A 184 -15.08 -0.22 4.02
N TYR A 185 -14.45 -1.09 3.20
CA TYR A 185 -13.62 -2.21 3.64
C TYR A 185 -12.25 -2.06 3.01
N ILE A 186 -11.28 -1.53 3.73
CA ILE A 186 -9.96 -1.17 3.22
C ILE A 186 -8.93 -2.18 3.71
N PRO A 187 -8.46 -3.13 2.86
CA PRO A 187 -7.49 -4.13 3.26
C PRO A 187 -6.10 -3.51 3.44
N LEU A 188 -5.45 -3.80 4.56
CA LEU A 188 -4.09 -3.38 4.83
C LEU A 188 -3.10 -4.33 4.15
N GLN A 189 -1.95 -3.78 3.70
CA GLN A 189 -1.00 -4.47 2.82
C GLN A 189 0.34 -4.80 3.50
N PHE A 190 0.36 -5.00 4.82
CA PHE A 190 1.57 -5.42 5.53
C PHE A 190 2.04 -6.82 5.07
N TRP A 191 3.31 -7.16 5.29
CA TRP A 191 3.91 -8.43 4.87
C TRP A 191 3.12 -9.67 5.29
N PHE A 192 2.61 -9.68 6.54
CA PHE A 192 1.83 -10.80 7.08
C PHE A 192 0.39 -10.86 6.52
N CYS A 193 -0.12 -9.76 5.96
CA CYS A 193 -1.43 -9.74 5.31
C CYS A 193 -1.40 -10.36 3.90
N ARG A 194 -0.22 -10.35 3.24
CA ARG A 194 -0.07 -10.83 1.86
C ARG A 194 0.13 -12.34 1.78
N ASN A 195 0.87 -12.92 2.73
CA ASN A 195 1.22 -14.34 2.71
C ASN A 195 0.89 -15.00 4.04
N PRO A 196 0.05 -16.06 4.06
CA PRO A 196 -0.28 -16.77 5.29
C PRO A 196 0.95 -17.41 5.98
N GLY A 197 1.98 -17.78 5.23
CA GLY A 197 3.25 -18.29 5.79
C GLY A 197 4.06 -17.25 6.58
N LEU A 198 3.69 -15.97 6.49
CA LEU A 198 4.28 -14.87 7.24
C LEU A 198 3.36 -14.35 8.35
N ALA A 199 2.32 -15.11 8.70
CA ALA A 199 1.41 -14.74 9.79
C ALA A 199 2.20 -14.37 11.05
N LEU A 200 1.83 -13.26 11.70
CA LEU A 200 2.56 -12.75 12.86
C LEU A 200 2.20 -13.55 14.10
N PRO A 201 3.17 -14.22 14.77
CA PRO A 201 2.90 -15.10 15.91
C PRO A 201 2.70 -14.31 17.20
N LEU A 202 1.45 -14.05 17.58
CA LEU A 202 1.11 -13.38 18.84
C LEU A 202 1.54 -14.21 20.05
N ILE A 203 1.53 -15.55 19.91
CA ILE A 203 1.94 -16.45 20.97
C ILE A 203 3.42 -16.30 21.32
N ALA A 204 4.27 -15.96 20.34
CA ALA A 204 5.69 -15.70 20.58
C ALA A 204 5.94 -14.26 21.08
N LEU A 205 4.98 -13.33 20.89
CA LEU A 205 5.05 -11.92 21.26
C LEU A 205 4.45 -11.64 22.64
N GLN A 206 4.55 -12.57 23.61
CA GLN A 206 3.84 -12.49 24.89
C GLN A 206 4.08 -11.21 25.69
N TYR A 207 5.29 -10.66 25.61
CA TYR A 207 5.71 -9.46 26.36
C TYR A 207 5.71 -8.19 25.53
N HIS A 208 5.35 -8.26 24.26
CA HIS A 208 5.35 -7.11 23.34
C HIS A 208 3.97 -6.89 22.76
N GLU A 209 3.44 -5.71 22.94
CA GLU A 209 2.18 -5.30 22.34
C GLU A 209 2.38 -5.03 20.85
N VAL A 210 1.43 -5.50 20.05
CA VAL A 210 1.30 -5.14 18.65
C VAL A 210 0.28 -4.01 18.56
N ARG A 211 0.68 -2.89 18.00
CA ARG A 211 -0.18 -1.72 17.82
C ARG A 211 -0.25 -1.34 16.35
N ILE A 212 -1.42 -0.97 15.89
CA ILE A 212 -1.64 -0.34 14.61
C ILE A 212 -1.98 1.12 14.87
N ASN A 213 -1.11 2.01 14.45
CA ASN A 213 -1.34 3.45 14.48
C ASN A 213 -1.86 3.87 13.11
N LEU A 214 -2.98 4.56 13.08
CA LEU A 214 -3.62 5.02 11.87
C LEU A 214 -3.93 6.50 12.00
N GLU A 215 -3.65 7.26 10.96
CA GLU A 215 -4.03 8.67 10.85
C GLU A 215 -4.99 8.83 9.69
N PHE A 216 -6.19 9.31 10.01
CA PHE A 216 -7.20 9.68 9.02
C PHE A 216 -6.84 11.02 8.39
N ASP A 217 -7.02 11.14 7.09
CA ASP A 217 -6.81 12.41 6.40
C ASP A 217 -7.92 13.43 6.74
N SER A 218 -7.60 14.69 6.50
CA SER A 218 -8.53 15.80 6.75
C SER A 218 -9.67 15.76 5.74
N LEU A 219 -10.86 16.21 6.16
CA LEU A 219 -12.03 16.25 5.29
C LEU A 219 -11.82 17.12 4.03
N ASN A 220 -10.94 18.12 4.11
CA ASN A 220 -10.58 18.96 2.97
C ASN A 220 -9.95 18.19 1.81
N ASN A 221 -9.27 17.08 2.12
CA ASN A 221 -8.63 16.22 1.13
C ASN A 221 -9.53 15.05 0.67
N LEU A 222 -10.74 14.93 1.21
CA LEU A 222 -11.62 13.78 1.00
C LEU A 222 -12.86 14.10 0.16
N CYS A 223 -13.31 15.36 0.17
CA CYS A 223 -14.49 15.76 -0.57
C CYS A 223 -14.32 17.15 -1.18
N TRP A 224 -15.15 17.42 -2.15
CA TRP A 224 -15.32 18.74 -2.73
C TRP A 224 -16.76 19.20 -2.53
N ASP A 225 -16.95 20.47 -2.17
CA ASP A 225 -18.26 21.07 -2.00
C ASP A 225 -18.26 22.51 -2.56
N TYR A 226 -19.46 22.93 -2.97
CA TYR A 226 -19.76 24.28 -3.35
C TYR A 226 -21.12 24.67 -2.79
N SER A 227 -21.22 25.80 -2.08
CA SER A 227 -22.44 26.34 -1.49
C SER A 227 -22.59 27.81 -1.92
N ASN A 228 -23.74 28.17 -2.43
CA ASN A 228 -24.03 29.53 -2.90
C ASN A 228 -25.12 30.24 -2.06
N GLY A 229 -25.73 29.54 -1.10
CA GLY A 229 -26.81 30.08 -0.24
C GLY A 229 -26.36 30.49 1.14
N SER A 230 -25.15 30.14 1.54
CA SER A 230 -24.58 30.40 2.84
C SER A 230 -23.50 31.49 2.75
N SER A 231 -23.24 32.19 3.84
CA SER A 231 -22.05 33.04 3.98
C SER A 231 -20.74 32.25 3.97
N ASP A 232 -20.81 30.92 4.07
CA ASP A 232 -19.69 29.99 4.02
C ASP A 232 -19.76 29.15 2.73
N ALA A 233 -18.76 29.28 1.87
CA ALA A 233 -18.66 28.53 0.62
C ALA A 233 -18.50 27.01 0.84
N HIS A 234 -18.16 26.59 2.06
CA HIS A 234 -17.94 25.20 2.46
C HIS A 234 -18.96 24.70 3.51
N ALA A 235 -20.18 25.25 3.51
CA ALA A 235 -21.20 24.91 4.49
C ALA A 235 -21.53 23.41 4.54
N ILE A 236 -21.51 22.73 3.37
CA ILE A 236 -21.81 21.29 3.28
C ILE A 236 -20.68 20.49 3.93
N ARG A 237 -19.42 20.80 3.61
CA ARG A 237 -18.23 20.14 4.19
C ARG A 237 -18.20 20.33 5.72
N ASN A 238 -18.48 21.51 6.21
CA ASN A 238 -18.54 21.78 7.64
C ASN A 238 -19.62 20.97 8.35
N ARG A 239 -20.79 20.80 7.73
CA ARG A 239 -21.86 19.94 8.23
C ARG A 239 -21.44 18.46 8.27
N VAL A 240 -20.82 17.95 7.21
CA VAL A 240 -20.25 16.59 7.17
C VAL A 240 -19.18 16.39 8.24
N GLY A 241 -18.34 17.41 8.49
CA GLY A 241 -17.33 17.39 9.55
C GLY A 241 -17.94 17.31 10.98
N GLN A 242 -19.13 17.90 11.18
CA GLN A 242 -19.86 17.79 12.44
C GLN A 242 -20.45 16.38 12.64
N CYS A 243 -20.95 15.75 11.58
CA CYS A 243 -21.40 14.34 11.63
C CYS A 243 -20.24 13.38 11.92
N GLY A 244 -19.08 13.63 11.31
CA GLY A 244 -17.91 12.78 11.43
C GLY A 244 -18.07 11.43 10.74
N LEU A 245 -17.16 10.49 11.04
CA LEU A 245 -17.30 9.08 10.63
C LEU A 245 -18.38 8.41 11.48
N ALA A 246 -19.32 7.71 10.84
CA ALA A 246 -20.41 7.02 11.54
C ALA A 246 -19.89 5.86 12.41
N ALA A 247 -18.91 5.13 11.91
CA ALA A 247 -18.21 4.07 12.63
C ALA A 247 -16.83 3.84 12.00
N ALA A 248 -15.84 3.43 12.78
CA ALA A 248 -14.61 2.87 12.26
C ALA A 248 -14.01 1.89 13.26
N SER A 249 -13.60 0.71 12.78
CA SER A 249 -12.97 -0.34 13.55
C SER A 249 -12.01 -1.15 12.67
N LEU A 250 -11.07 -1.84 13.30
CA LEU A 250 -10.11 -2.70 12.64
C LEU A 250 -10.53 -4.16 12.81
N TYR A 251 -10.75 -4.85 11.72
CA TYR A 251 -10.99 -6.31 11.72
C TYR A 251 -9.68 -7.03 11.46
N VAL A 252 -9.43 -8.07 12.25
CA VAL A 252 -8.21 -8.86 12.20
C VAL A 252 -8.58 -10.33 12.13
N ASP A 253 -8.01 -11.03 11.16
CA ASP A 253 -8.16 -12.48 11.01
C ASP A 253 -7.15 -13.19 11.94
N TYR A 254 -7.68 -13.83 12.97
CA TYR A 254 -6.92 -14.65 13.91
C TYR A 254 -6.87 -16.09 13.45
N ILE A 255 -5.71 -16.71 13.64
CA ILE A 255 -5.49 -18.14 13.35
C ILE A 255 -5.29 -18.87 14.69
N TYR A 256 -6.05 -19.94 14.87
CA TYR A 256 -5.93 -20.87 16.00
C TYR A 256 -5.21 -22.10 15.54
N LEU A 257 -4.19 -22.51 16.28
CA LEU A 257 -3.33 -23.65 15.97
C LEU A 257 -3.64 -24.84 16.86
N ASP A 258 -3.30 -26.03 16.37
CA ASP A 258 -3.31 -27.24 17.18
C ASP A 258 -2.20 -27.21 18.26
N THR A 259 -2.38 -28.00 19.32
CA THR A 259 -1.54 -27.97 20.53
C THR A 259 -0.04 -28.18 20.22
N ASP A 260 0.28 -29.07 19.29
CA ASP A 260 1.67 -29.39 18.95
C ASP A 260 2.35 -28.26 18.18
N GLU A 261 1.65 -27.60 17.26
CA GLU A 261 2.15 -26.42 16.54
C GLU A 261 2.24 -25.21 17.47
N ARG A 262 1.24 -25.01 18.32
CA ARG A 262 1.21 -23.95 19.31
C ARG A 262 2.45 -23.98 20.20
N ARG A 263 2.86 -25.18 20.67
CA ARG A 263 4.11 -25.35 21.43
C ARG A 263 5.35 -24.95 20.63
N LYS A 264 5.42 -25.36 19.37
CA LYS A 264 6.56 -25.02 18.49
C LYS A 264 6.67 -23.50 18.33
N PHE A 265 5.55 -22.82 18.03
CA PHE A 265 5.55 -21.35 17.89
C PHE A 265 5.89 -20.62 19.19
N ALA A 266 5.54 -21.17 20.36
CA ALA A 266 5.83 -20.56 21.65
C ALA A 266 7.29 -20.74 22.11
N GLN A 267 7.95 -21.82 21.72
CA GLN A 267 9.26 -22.21 22.28
C GLN A 267 10.45 -21.90 21.36
N VAL A 268 10.24 -21.85 20.05
CA VAL A 268 11.30 -21.65 19.06
C VAL A 268 11.45 -20.18 18.73
N SER A 269 12.68 -19.72 18.56
CA SER A 269 12.94 -18.39 18.00
C SER A 269 12.54 -18.38 16.52
N HIS A 270 11.92 -17.29 16.09
CA HIS A 270 11.46 -17.11 14.72
C HIS A 270 12.25 -16.01 14.02
N GLU A 271 12.64 -16.28 12.80
CA GLU A 271 13.23 -15.32 11.89
C GLU A 271 12.38 -15.24 10.62
N TYR A 272 11.81 -14.08 10.36
CA TYR A 272 11.00 -13.82 9.17
C TYR A 272 11.73 -12.86 8.26
N LEU A 273 11.86 -13.24 6.99
CA LEU A 273 12.21 -12.28 5.95
C LEU A 273 10.93 -11.50 5.62
N ILE A 274 10.93 -10.21 5.84
CA ILE A 274 9.77 -9.35 5.67
C ILE A 274 10.00 -8.32 4.57
N ASP A 275 8.93 -7.95 3.87
CA ASP A 275 8.91 -6.84 2.93
C ASP A 275 8.53 -5.57 3.70
N VAL A 276 9.30 -4.51 3.54
CA VAL A 276 9.09 -3.21 4.20
C VAL A 276 9.11 -2.10 3.16
N LEU A 277 8.21 -1.15 3.28
CA LEU A 277 8.16 0.03 2.45
C LEU A 277 9.12 1.11 2.98
N GLN A 278 9.94 1.68 2.10
CA GLN A 278 10.71 2.88 2.40
C GLN A 278 10.25 4.04 1.53
N PHE A 279 10.01 5.17 2.17
CA PHE A 279 9.64 6.43 1.54
C PHE A 279 10.31 7.58 2.30
N THR A 280 11.02 8.43 1.60
CA THR A 280 11.82 9.53 2.18
C THR A 280 11.12 10.88 2.17
N GLY A 281 9.91 10.94 1.64
CA GLY A 281 9.15 12.17 1.44
C GLY A 281 9.04 12.56 -0.03
N GLY A 282 8.16 13.52 -0.32
CA GLY A 282 8.02 14.10 -1.66
C GLY A 282 9.07 15.18 -1.90
N GLU A 283 9.63 15.23 -3.09
CA GLU A 283 10.54 16.28 -3.53
C GLU A 283 9.81 17.19 -4.55
N SER A 284 9.70 18.49 -4.25
CA SER A 284 9.08 19.45 -5.15
C SER A 284 10.03 19.81 -6.28
N ILE A 285 9.52 19.79 -7.51
CA ILE A 285 10.24 20.11 -8.73
C ILE A 285 9.53 21.21 -9.51
N THR A 286 10.32 22.13 -10.09
CA THR A 286 9.83 23.24 -10.91
C THR A 286 10.51 23.30 -12.28
N SER A 287 11.54 22.48 -12.49
CA SER A 287 12.30 22.41 -13.73
C SER A 287 12.13 21.07 -14.44
N SER A 288 12.33 21.04 -15.75
CA SER A 288 12.22 19.81 -16.54
C SER A 288 13.30 18.78 -16.21
N ALA A 289 14.54 19.19 -15.97
CA ALA A 289 15.65 18.30 -15.64
C ALA A 289 15.87 18.26 -14.13
N ASN A 290 15.76 17.10 -13.53
CA ASN A 290 15.85 16.92 -12.08
C ASN A 290 16.81 15.79 -11.72
N LYS A 291 17.55 15.99 -10.63
CA LYS A 291 18.47 15.02 -10.06
C LYS A 291 18.06 14.74 -8.61
N LEU A 292 17.46 13.58 -8.37
CA LEU A 292 16.94 13.16 -7.07
C LEU A 292 17.93 12.24 -6.42
N LYS A 293 18.35 12.54 -5.19
CA LYS A 293 19.18 11.66 -4.39
C LYS A 293 18.29 10.73 -3.57
N LEU A 294 18.43 9.42 -3.80
CA LEU A 294 17.65 8.40 -3.08
C LEU A 294 18.42 7.90 -1.88
N ASN A 295 17.89 8.12 -0.69
CA ASN A 295 18.49 7.69 0.58
C ASN A 295 17.73 6.47 1.12
N PHE A 296 17.83 5.33 0.42
CA PHE A 296 17.24 4.06 0.84
C PHE A 296 18.29 3.12 1.41
N ASN A 297 17.85 2.24 2.29
CA ASN A 297 18.65 1.21 2.91
C ASN A 297 18.10 -0.17 2.59
N HIS A 298 18.83 -1.23 2.95
CA HIS A 298 18.45 -2.63 2.80
C HIS A 298 18.42 -3.13 1.34
N PRO A 299 18.33 -4.45 1.14
CA PRO A 299 18.16 -5.03 -0.18
C PRO A 299 16.81 -4.63 -0.80
N CYS A 300 16.86 -3.83 -1.85
CA CYS A 300 15.69 -3.33 -2.56
C CYS A 300 15.27 -4.30 -3.67
N LYS A 301 13.97 -4.60 -3.73
CA LYS A 301 13.34 -5.42 -4.78
C LYS A 301 13.02 -4.58 -6.00
N GLU A 302 12.43 -3.41 -5.76
CA GLU A 302 11.93 -2.50 -6.79
C GLU A 302 11.90 -1.06 -6.30
N LEU A 303 11.95 -0.15 -7.25
CA LEU A 303 11.70 1.26 -7.07
C LEU A 303 10.44 1.64 -7.84
N VAL A 304 9.54 2.35 -7.19
CA VAL A 304 8.33 2.90 -7.81
C VAL A 304 8.32 4.40 -7.61
N TRP A 305 8.09 5.16 -8.67
CA TRP A 305 8.00 6.61 -8.54
C TRP A 305 6.86 7.20 -9.35
N VAL A 306 6.32 8.28 -8.83
CA VAL A 306 5.22 9.04 -9.42
C VAL A 306 5.58 10.52 -9.40
N VAL A 307 5.10 11.24 -10.42
CA VAL A 307 5.18 12.70 -10.50
C VAL A 307 3.76 13.23 -10.47
N GLN A 308 3.44 13.99 -9.44
CA GLN A 308 2.12 14.53 -9.23
C GLN A 308 2.15 16.06 -9.32
N ARG A 309 1.29 16.65 -10.14
CA ARG A 309 1.14 18.11 -10.20
C ARG A 309 0.54 18.64 -8.92
N ASP A 310 1.15 19.67 -8.35
CA ASP A 310 0.68 20.26 -7.09
C ASP A 310 -0.71 20.88 -7.24
N SER A 311 -1.07 21.34 -8.47
CA SER A 311 -2.41 21.84 -8.77
C SER A 311 -3.52 20.78 -8.65
N TYR A 312 -3.21 19.48 -8.74
CA TYR A 312 -4.21 18.41 -8.59
C TYR A 312 -4.56 18.13 -7.12
N VAL A 313 -3.68 18.48 -6.21
CA VAL A 313 -3.85 18.26 -4.75
C VAL A 313 -3.96 19.54 -3.94
N SER A 314 -3.92 20.71 -4.61
CA SER A 314 -4.11 22.01 -3.97
C SER A 314 -5.51 22.11 -3.38
N CYS A 315 -5.61 22.69 -2.18
CA CYS A 315 -6.89 23.07 -1.56
C CYS A 315 -7.37 24.48 -1.97
N ASP A 316 -6.69 25.14 -2.92
CA ASP A 316 -7.09 26.44 -3.43
C ASP A 316 -8.32 26.29 -4.34
N ASP A 317 -9.45 26.86 -3.95
CA ASP A 317 -10.70 26.76 -4.69
C ASP A 317 -10.63 27.33 -6.10
N SER A 318 -9.77 28.32 -6.34
CA SER A 318 -9.56 28.88 -7.68
C SER A 318 -8.93 27.88 -8.65
N ILE A 319 -8.11 26.96 -8.10
CA ILE A 319 -7.40 25.93 -8.87
C ILE A 319 -8.26 24.67 -8.99
N ILE A 320 -8.85 24.20 -7.89
CA ILE A 320 -9.60 22.94 -7.87
C ILE A 320 -11.03 23.04 -8.40
N ASN A 321 -11.60 24.25 -8.48
CA ASN A 321 -12.96 24.44 -8.94
C ASN A 321 -13.24 23.88 -10.35
N PRO A 322 -12.35 24.03 -11.38
CA PRO A 322 -12.55 23.40 -12.67
C PRO A 322 -12.68 21.87 -12.61
N TRP A 323 -12.01 21.23 -11.65
CA TRP A 323 -11.99 19.76 -11.44
C TRP A 323 -13.16 19.25 -10.60
N LYS A 324 -13.86 20.14 -9.91
CA LYS A 324 -14.86 19.74 -8.89
C LYS A 324 -14.25 18.84 -7.83
N GLY A 325 -13.07 19.20 -7.35
CA GLY A 325 -12.32 18.51 -6.30
C GLY A 325 -10.90 18.13 -6.70
N GLN A 326 -10.13 17.74 -5.71
CA GLN A 326 -8.76 17.27 -5.88
C GLN A 326 -8.72 15.92 -6.60
N GLN A 327 -7.58 15.63 -7.24
CA GLN A 327 -7.28 14.38 -7.94
C GLN A 327 -6.01 13.74 -7.37
N PRO A 328 -6.03 13.19 -6.15
CA PRO A 328 -4.84 12.75 -5.44
C PRO A 328 -4.11 11.58 -6.12
N PHE A 329 -4.80 10.80 -6.97
CA PHE A 329 -4.23 9.66 -7.69
C PHE A 329 -4.07 9.90 -9.20
N ASN A 330 -4.20 11.15 -9.64
CA ASN A 330 -3.89 11.51 -11.02
C ASN A 330 -2.40 11.84 -11.14
N TYR A 331 -1.64 10.92 -11.73
CA TYR A 331 -0.20 11.06 -11.99
C TYR A 331 0.12 11.36 -13.44
N SER A 332 -0.89 11.76 -14.24
CA SER A 332 -0.71 12.16 -15.63
C SER A 332 -0.37 13.66 -15.77
N ASP A 333 0.12 14.07 -16.95
CA ASP A 333 0.43 15.46 -17.26
C ASP A 333 -0.74 16.24 -17.91
N TRP A 334 -1.91 15.63 -17.99
CA TRP A 334 -3.01 16.14 -18.77
C TRP A 334 -4.08 16.86 -17.97
N TRP A 335 -4.60 17.95 -18.57
CA TRP A 335 -5.71 18.75 -18.09
C TRP A 335 -6.61 19.14 -19.25
N ASP A 336 -7.86 18.66 -19.24
CA ASP A 336 -8.90 19.17 -20.16
C ASP A 336 -10.04 19.82 -19.39
N ARG A 337 -10.07 21.12 -19.43
CA ARG A 337 -11.08 21.96 -18.81
C ARG A 337 -12.44 21.78 -19.48
N SER A 338 -12.49 21.47 -20.79
CA SER A 338 -13.72 21.38 -21.56
C SER A 338 -14.62 20.21 -21.13
N VAL A 339 -14.04 19.13 -20.63
CA VAL A 339 -14.77 17.94 -20.21
C VAL A 339 -15.54 18.19 -18.90
N LEU A 340 -14.99 19.02 -18.00
CA LEU A 340 -15.65 19.37 -16.74
C LEU A 340 -16.82 20.35 -16.94
N GLU A 341 -16.68 21.27 -17.87
CA GLU A 341 -17.72 22.26 -18.19
C GLU A 341 -18.93 21.61 -18.88
N SER A 342 -18.77 20.45 -19.54
CA SER A 342 -19.85 19.76 -20.25
C SER A 342 -20.69 18.83 -19.34
N GLY A 343 -20.47 18.81 -18.02
CA GLY A 343 -21.27 18.04 -17.07
C GLY A 343 -21.01 16.52 -17.07
N TYR A 344 -19.93 16.06 -17.70
CA TYR A 344 -19.52 14.67 -17.64
C TYR A 344 -18.95 14.29 -16.29
N SER A 345 -19.21 13.06 -15.85
CA SER A 345 -18.64 12.48 -14.65
C SER A 345 -17.10 12.57 -14.65
N VAL A 346 -16.52 13.03 -13.54
CA VAL A 346 -15.06 13.13 -13.35
C VAL A 346 -14.34 11.78 -13.47
N THR A 347 -15.04 10.68 -13.27
CA THR A 347 -14.55 9.31 -13.53
C THR A 347 -14.13 9.07 -14.98
N ARG A 348 -14.67 9.81 -15.93
CA ARG A 348 -14.23 9.74 -17.34
C ARG A 348 -12.96 10.52 -17.62
N VAL A 349 -12.64 11.52 -16.80
CA VAL A 349 -11.40 12.32 -16.95
C VAL A 349 -10.16 11.49 -16.59
N GLU A 350 -10.28 10.61 -15.62
CA GLU A 350 -9.18 9.69 -15.25
C GLU A 350 -8.87 8.65 -16.34
N GLY A 351 -9.84 8.31 -17.17
CA GLY A 351 -9.67 7.36 -18.30
C GLY A 351 -9.26 8.01 -19.62
N MET A 352 -9.22 9.34 -19.71
CA MET A 352 -8.84 10.05 -20.92
C MET A 352 -7.36 10.45 -20.88
N ALA A 353 -6.58 9.69 -21.57
CA ALA A 353 -5.35 9.98 -22.32
C ALA A 353 -4.41 11.10 -21.81
N GLY A 354 -4.20 11.24 -20.49
CA GLY A 354 -3.02 11.93 -19.98
C GLY A 354 -1.76 11.16 -20.37
N LYS A 355 -0.68 11.86 -20.63
CA LYS A 355 0.63 11.24 -20.88
C LYS A 355 1.39 11.09 -19.57
N ASN A 356 2.33 10.15 -19.57
CA ASN A 356 3.28 10.04 -18.47
C ASN A 356 4.08 11.36 -18.37
N PRO A 357 4.07 12.04 -17.22
CA PRO A 357 4.84 13.28 -17.05
C PRO A 357 6.35 13.02 -17.11
N VAL A 358 6.81 11.81 -16.83
CA VAL A 358 8.21 11.42 -16.99
C VAL A 358 8.50 11.16 -18.46
N VAL A 359 9.29 12.02 -19.08
CA VAL A 359 9.71 11.88 -20.48
C VAL A 359 10.85 10.87 -20.58
N THR A 360 11.89 11.04 -19.75
CA THR A 360 13.01 10.10 -19.66
C THR A 360 13.45 9.90 -18.22
N ALA A 361 14.00 8.72 -17.94
CA ALA A 361 14.61 8.43 -16.66
C ALA A 361 15.93 7.66 -16.80
N LEU A 362 16.83 7.87 -15.82
CA LEU A 362 18.12 7.21 -15.70
C LEU A 362 18.44 7.00 -14.22
N LEU A 363 18.79 5.78 -13.86
CA LEU A 363 19.24 5.44 -12.51
C LEU A 363 20.77 5.30 -12.49
N GLN A 364 21.40 6.03 -11.58
CA GLN A 364 22.84 5.96 -11.34
C GLN A 364 23.14 5.38 -9.95
N LEU A 365 24.07 4.44 -9.88
CA LEU A 365 24.56 3.81 -8.67
C LEU A 365 26.06 4.11 -8.52
N ASN A 366 26.44 4.89 -7.50
CA ASN A 366 27.82 5.38 -7.30
C ASN A 366 28.42 6.05 -8.56
N GLY A 367 27.58 6.79 -9.31
CA GLY A 367 28.01 7.48 -10.53
C GLY A 367 28.04 6.61 -11.81
N HIS A 368 27.76 5.32 -11.70
CA HIS A 368 27.64 4.43 -12.87
C HIS A 368 26.18 4.29 -13.29
N ASP A 369 25.92 4.42 -14.57
CA ASP A 369 24.59 4.24 -15.13
C ASP A 369 24.15 2.78 -15.01
N ARG A 370 23.02 2.55 -14.33
CA ARG A 370 22.45 1.19 -14.19
C ARG A 370 21.90 0.67 -15.52
N PHE A 371 21.41 1.58 -16.34
CA PHE A 371 20.91 1.36 -17.71
C PHE A 371 21.06 2.67 -18.49
N GLN A 372 21.00 2.59 -19.82
CA GLN A 372 20.97 3.81 -20.65
C GLN A 372 19.69 4.61 -20.41
N VAL A 373 19.71 5.90 -20.69
CA VAL A 373 18.52 6.75 -20.64
C VAL A 373 17.37 6.10 -21.41
N ARG A 374 16.23 5.91 -20.74
CA ARG A 374 15.04 5.28 -21.29
C ARG A 374 13.87 6.25 -21.27
N ASP A 375 12.96 6.09 -22.24
CA ASP A 375 11.67 6.75 -22.29
C ASP A 375 10.81 6.39 -21.07
N GLY A 376 10.00 7.35 -20.58
CA GLY A 376 9.14 7.14 -19.41
C GLY A 376 8.14 5.99 -19.58
N ASN A 377 7.65 5.76 -20.81
CA ASN A 377 6.74 4.64 -21.07
C ASN A 377 7.39 3.26 -20.87
N TYR A 378 8.71 3.16 -20.96
CA TYR A 378 9.41 1.92 -20.61
C TYR A 378 9.15 1.54 -19.14
N PHE A 379 9.15 2.52 -18.23
CA PHE A 379 8.93 2.28 -16.80
C PHE A 379 7.45 2.15 -16.43
N ASN A 380 6.56 2.76 -17.21
CA ASN A 380 5.11 2.68 -16.96
C ASN A 380 4.47 1.41 -17.60
N LEU A 381 4.98 0.94 -18.75
CA LEU A 381 4.35 -0.14 -19.50
C LEU A 381 5.21 -1.41 -19.53
N VAL A 382 6.49 -1.31 -19.93
CA VAL A 382 7.34 -2.51 -20.18
C VAL A 382 7.77 -3.16 -18.88
N GLN A 383 8.24 -2.41 -17.90
CA GLN A 383 8.66 -2.95 -16.61
C GLN A 383 7.51 -3.62 -15.85
N PRO A 384 6.32 -3.01 -15.71
CA PRO A 384 5.18 -3.69 -15.11
C PRO A 384 4.72 -4.92 -15.89
N TYR A 385 4.69 -4.86 -17.22
CA TYR A 385 4.35 -6.01 -18.05
C TYR A 385 5.25 -7.24 -17.80
N GLN A 386 6.54 -6.99 -17.55
CA GLN A 386 7.53 -8.06 -17.32
C GLN A 386 7.52 -8.59 -15.88
N HIS A 387 7.22 -7.75 -14.90
CA HIS A 387 7.48 -8.03 -13.48
C HIS A 387 6.24 -8.03 -12.60
N HIS A 388 5.14 -7.41 -13.03
CA HIS A 388 3.92 -7.25 -12.25
C HIS A 388 2.71 -7.98 -12.85
N THR A 389 1.68 -8.16 -12.03
CA THR A 389 0.43 -8.79 -12.44
C THR A 389 -0.35 -7.90 -13.40
N ASN A 390 -0.32 -6.57 -13.19
CA ASN A 390 -1.03 -5.59 -14.01
C ASN A 390 -0.10 -4.49 -14.52
N ILE A 391 -0.52 -3.87 -15.63
CA ILE A 391 0.03 -2.59 -16.08
C ILE A 391 -0.77 -1.49 -15.38
N PRO A 392 -0.13 -0.61 -14.59
CA PRO A 392 -0.81 0.41 -13.80
C PRO A 392 -1.30 1.58 -14.65
N ALA A 393 -2.08 2.47 -14.02
CA ALA A 393 -2.48 3.74 -14.62
C ALA A 393 -1.28 4.58 -15.08
N VAL A 394 -1.53 5.49 -16.01
CA VAL A 394 -0.50 6.39 -16.58
C VAL A 394 0.16 7.21 -15.48
N GLY A 395 1.50 7.25 -15.50
CA GLY A 395 2.31 8.04 -14.58
C GLY A 395 2.87 7.28 -13.38
N ILE A 396 2.47 6.03 -13.16
CA ILE A 396 3.11 5.12 -12.20
C ILE A 396 4.27 4.44 -12.90
N ASN A 397 5.50 4.75 -12.46
CA ASN A 397 6.71 4.24 -13.08
C ASN A 397 7.40 3.25 -12.14
N VAL A 398 7.84 2.12 -12.69
CA VAL A 398 8.46 1.03 -11.93
C VAL A 398 9.81 0.66 -12.52
N TYR A 399 10.75 0.34 -11.66
CA TYR A 399 11.98 -0.34 -12.02
C TYR A 399 12.27 -1.48 -11.04
N SER A 400 12.24 -2.72 -11.54
CA SER A 400 12.47 -3.91 -10.74
C SER A 400 13.91 -4.40 -10.82
N PHE A 401 14.52 -4.68 -9.66
CA PHE A 401 15.78 -5.43 -9.53
C PHE A 401 15.53 -6.94 -9.44
N ALA A 402 14.30 -7.32 -9.07
CA ALA A 402 13.84 -8.69 -8.94
C ALA A 402 13.16 -9.17 -10.24
N LEU A 403 13.14 -10.47 -10.47
CA LEU A 403 12.37 -11.07 -11.58
C LEU A 403 10.87 -11.02 -11.28
N GLN A 404 10.47 -11.26 -10.04
CA GLN A 404 9.08 -11.30 -9.57
C GLN A 404 8.97 -10.58 -8.23
N PRO A 405 8.87 -9.23 -8.20
CA PRO A 405 8.88 -8.44 -6.98
C PRO A 405 7.63 -8.65 -6.10
N GLU A 406 6.52 -9.08 -6.68
CA GLU A 406 5.30 -9.36 -5.93
C GLU A 406 5.37 -10.63 -5.09
N GLN A 407 6.20 -11.59 -5.50
CA GLN A 407 6.35 -12.84 -4.79
C GLN A 407 7.24 -12.67 -3.55
N HIS A 408 6.88 -13.40 -2.49
CA HIS A 408 7.68 -13.39 -1.26
C HIS A 408 9.04 -14.08 -1.45
N GLN A 409 9.13 -15.13 -2.27
CA GLN A 409 10.39 -15.80 -2.54
C GLN A 409 11.37 -14.86 -3.25
N PRO A 410 12.59 -14.66 -2.72
CA PRO A 410 13.56 -13.77 -3.33
C PRO A 410 13.91 -14.18 -4.75
N SER A 411 13.86 -13.23 -5.68
CA SER A 411 14.15 -13.42 -7.10
C SER A 411 15.15 -12.40 -7.65
N GLY A 412 15.83 -11.68 -6.77
CA GLY A 412 16.84 -10.67 -7.10
C GLY A 412 16.65 -9.41 -6.24
N THR A 413 17.76 -8.75 -5.92
CA THR A 413 17.76 -7.50 -5.14
C THR A 413 18.99 -6.66 -5.46
N CYS A 414 18.89 -5.36 -5.15
CA CYS A 414 20.00 -4.44 -5.10
C CYS A 414 20.16 -3.92 -3.67
N ASN A 415 21.30 -4.21 -3.02
CA ASN A 415 21.51 -3.76 -1.64
C ASN A 415 21.92 -2.28 -1.60
N LEU A 416 20.94 -1.41 -1.35
CA LEU A 416 21.14 0.04 -1.32
C LEU A 416 21.95 0.50 -0.09
N SER A 417 22.04 -0.31 0.98
CA SER A 417 22.94 0.00 2.12
C SER A 417 24.44 -0.07 1.78
N ARG A 418 24.80 -0.69 0.65
CA ARG A 418 26.18 -0.83 0.18
C ARG A 418 26.53 0.16 -0.93
N ILE A 419 25.58 1.00 -1.31
CA ILE A 419 25.71 1.99 -2.38
C ILE A 419 25.61 3.36 -1.74
N ASP A 420 26.70 4.13 -1.74
CA ASP A 420 26.77 5.42 -1.05
C ASP A 420 25.92 6.49 -1.72
N ASN A 421 25.83 6.43 -3.06
CA ASN A 421 25.11 7.41 -3.85
C ASN A 421 24.20 6.74 -4.86
N THR A 422 22.90 6.72 -4.58
CA THR A 422 21.87 6.35 -5.53
C THR A 422 21.18 7.61 -6.03
N THR A 423 21.16 7.81 -7.34
CA THR A 423 20.61 9.02 -7.94
C THR A 423 19.64 8.65 -9.07
N LEU A 424 18.45 9.20 -9.03
CA LEU A 424 17.45 9.12 -10.10
C LEU A 424 17.44 10.44 -10.86
N LEU A 425 17.80 10.39 -12.15
CA LEU A 425 17.76 11.51 -13.06
C LEU A 425 16.46 11.42 -13.85
N LEU A 426 15.63 12.46 -13.75
CA LEU A 426 14.34 12.54 -14.42
C LEU A 426 14.28 13.73 -15.33
N THR A 427 13.80 13.51 -16.55
CA THR A 427 13.32 14.60 -17.43
C THR A 427 11.81 14.57 -17.40
N VAL A 428 11.21 15.66 -16.98
CA VAL A 428 9.75 15.80 -16.80
C VAL A 428 9.19 16.72 -17.87
N SER A 429 7.97 16.45 -18.32
CA SER A 429 7.28 17.22 -19.35
C SER A 429 7.01 18.67 -18.91
N ASN A 430 7.01 19.60 -19.86
CA ASN A 430 6.69 21.00 -19.60
C ASN A 430 5.20 21.21 -19.20
N ASN A 431 4.35 20.21 -19.37
CA ASN A 431 2.96 20.26 -18.90
C ASN A 431 2.86 20.01 -17.38
N ALA A 432 3.84 19.31 -16.81
CA ALA A 432 3.89 19.02 -15.38
C ALA A 432 4.69 20.07 -14.61
N VAL A 433 5.71 20.68 -15.23
CA VAL A 433 6.57 21.68 -14.63
C VAL A 433 6.78 22.86 -15.59
N GLY A 434 6.84 24.08 -15.08
CA GLY A 434 7.03 25.29 -15.93
C GLY A 434 6.78 26.56 -15.16
N THR A 435 6.56 27.66 -15.88
CA THR A 435 6.22 28.95 -15.27
C THR A 435 4.89 28.82 -14.52
N ASN A 436 4.92 28.95 -13.20
CA ASN A 436 3.78 28.80 -12.28
C ASN A 436 3.22 27.36 -12.19
N LEU A 437 3.96 26.36 -12.65
CA LEU A 437 3.61 24.95 -12.51
C LEU A 437 4.69 24.25 -11.70
N SER A 438 4.28 23.63 -10.60
CA SER A 438 5.13 22.76 -9.77
C SER A 438 4.55 21.36 -9.70
N SER A 439 5.41 20.41 -9.48
CA SER A 439 5.03 19.01 -9.26
C SER A 439 5.84 18.44 -8.10
N THR A 440 5.29 17.47 -7.44
CA THR A 440 5.97 16.71 -6.38
C THR A 440 6.29 15.32 -6.89
N VAL A 441 7.57 14.92 -6.80
CA VAL A 441 8.02 13.55 -7.07
C VAL A 441 8.03 12.77 -5.78
N ARG A 442 7.42 11.58 -5.80
CA ARG A 442 7.45 10.62 -4.70
C ARG A 442 8.11 9.33 -5.18
N VAL A 443 9.08 8.84 -4.42
CA VAL A 443 9.80 7.60 -4.75
C VAL A 443 9.64 6.62 -3.59
N TYR A 444 9.16 5.43 -3.91
CA TYR A 444 8.95 4.33 -2.98
C TYR A 444 9.93 3.20 -3.30
N ALA A 445 10.44 2.57 -2.27
CA ALA A 445 11.28 1.39 -2.40
C ALA A 445 10.70 0.24 -1.58
N THR A 446 10.46 -0.91 -2.21
CA THR A 446 10.10 -2.14 -1.51
C THR A 446 11.36 -2.92 -1.19
N ASN A 447 11.67 -3.08 0.08
CA ASN A 447 12.93 -3.64 0.56
C ASN A 447 12.70 -4.85 1.44
N TYR A 448 13.70 -5.76 1.48
CA TYR A 448 13.71 -6.84 2.46
C TYR A 448 14.32 -6.38 3.78
N ASN A 449 13.73 -6.84 4.87
CA ASN A 449 14.29 -6.75 6.21
C ASN A 449 14.08 -8.07 6.95
N VAL A 450 14.75 -8.27 8.09
CA VAL A 450 14.60 -9.47 8.92
C VAL A 450 13.97 -9.11 10.24
N LEU A 451 12.80 -9.70 10.50
CA LEU A 451 12.14 -9.66 11.80
C LEU A 451 12.55 -10.89 12.60
N ARG A 452 13.27 -10.68 13.69
CA ARG A 452 13.66 -11.75 14.61
C ARG A 452 12.84 -11.67 15.89
N ILE A 453 12.15 -12.73 16.22
CA ILE A 453 11.35 -12.90 17.44
C ILE A 453 12.03 -13.97 18.29
N MET A 454 12.67 -13.55 19.38
CA MET A 454 13.22 -14.48 20.37
C MET A 454 12.25 -14.62 21.54
N SER A 455 12.22 -15.74 22.21
CA SER A 455 11.36 -15.97 23.37
C SER A 455 11.55 -14.87 24.41
N GLY A 456 10.65 -13.88 24.44
CA GLY A 456 10.65 -12.76 25.38
C GLY A 456 11.31 -11.46 24.91
N ILE A 457 12.02 -11.39 23.78
CA ILE A 457 12.68 -10.14 23.31
C ILE A 457 12.60 -10.04 21.79
N ASN A 458 12.06 -8.93 21.28
CA ASN A 458 12.06 -8.61 19.85
C ASN A 458 13.28 -7.77 19.49
N PHE A 459 14.01 -8.17 18.46
CA PHE A 459 14.95 -7.32 17.76
C PHE A 459 14.60 -7.25 16.28
N VAL A 460 14.28 -6.06 15.78
CA VAL A 460 14.41 -5.77 14.37
C VAL A 460 15.89 -5.48 14.11
N LEU A 461 16.55 -6.42 13.49
CA LEU A 461 17.92 -6.20 13.05
C LEU A 461 17.87 -5.36 11.77
N ASN A 462 18.09 -4.06 11.92
CA ASN A 462 18.61 -3.28 10.82
C ASN A 462 19.95 -3.92 10.41
N ALA A 463 20.08 -4.40 9.19
CA ALA A 463 21.26 -5.13 8.71
C ALA A 463 22.58 -4.34 8.90
N CYS A 464 22.54 -3.02 9.11
CA CYS A 464 23.68 -2.20 9.51
C CYS A 464 24.05 -2.32 11.00
N ALA A 465 23.09 -2.58 11.90
CA ALA A 465 23.36 -2.69 13.33
C ALA A 465 23.92 -4.06 13.72
N ALA A 466 23.62 -5.12 12.96
CA ALA A 466 24.10 -6.47 13.25
C ALA A 466 25.63 -6.60 13.16
N PHE A 467 26.27 -5.82 12.31
CA PHE A 467 27.75 -5.82 12.23
C PHE A 467 28.41 -5.10 13.40
N MET A 468 27.78 -4.07 13.97
CA MET A 468 28.35 -3.34 15.11
C MET A 468 28.13 -4.07 16.44
N TYR A 469 26.98 -4.72 16.64
CA TYR A 469 26.72 -5.49 17.86
C TYR A 469 27.45 -6.84 17.89
N GLY A 470 27.64 -7.51 16.77
CA GLY A 470 28.45 -8.72 16.68
C GLY A 470 29.93 -8.44 17.04
N PHE A 471 30.47 -7.31 16.63
CA PHE A 471 31.83 -6.89 17.01
C PHE A 471 31.92 -6.44 18.48
N ALA A 472 30.90 -5.80 19.03
CA ALA A 472 30.89 -5.39 20.43
C ALA A 472 30.76 -6.58 21.39
N LEU A 473 29.97 -7.61 21.06
CA LEU A 473 29.89 -8.85 21.85
C LEU A 473 31.15 -9.71 21.71
N ALA A 474 31.74 -9.80 20.53
CA ALA A 474 33.03 -10.51 20.36
C ALA A 474 34.15 -9.84 21.10
N ASN A 475 34.23 -8.52 21.12
CA ASN A 475 35.22 -7.78 21.91
C ASN A 475 34.94 -7.85 23.43
N HIS A 476 33.69 -7.95 23.87
CA HIS A 476 33.39 -8.11 25.31
C HIS A 476 33.61 -9.54 25.79
N LEU A 477 33.55 -10.55 24.95
CA LEU A 477 33.92 -11.93 25.29
C LEU A 477 35.43 -12.16 25.23
N CYS A 478 36.15 -11.46 24.36
CA CYS A 478 37.60 -11.56 24.28
C CYS A 478 38.34 -10.79 25.44
N SER A 479 37.70 -9.75 26.00
CA SER A 479 38.27 -9.01 27.14
C SER A 479 38.07 -9.68 28.51
N ARG A 480 37.28 -10.79 28.60
CA ARG A 480 37.11 -11.58 29.85
C ARG A 480 37.87 -12.88 29.88
N ALA A 481 38.68 -13.20 28.88
CA ALA A 481 39.54 -14.37 28.82
C ALA A 481 41.02 -14.04 29.07
N SER A 482 41.33 -13.14 30.00
CA SER A 482 42.67 -13.01 30.57
C SER A 482 42.75 -13.87 31.80
N CYS A 483 43.29 -15.09 31.66
CA CYS A 483 43.70 -15.95 32.77
C CYS A 483 44.64 -15.23 33.73
N PRO A 484 44.49 -15.42 35.05
CA PRO A 484 45.47 -14.96 36.01
C PRO A 484 46.73 -15.83 35.95
N ALA A 485 47.86 -15.20 35.77
CA ALA A 485 49.17 -15.81 35.86
C ALA A 485 49.41 -16.29 37.29
N ASN A 486 49.70 -17.57 37.40
CA ASN A 486 50.10 -18.27 38.62
C ASN A 486 51.53 -17.82 38.99
N LYS A 487 51.65 -17.03 40.06
CA LYS A 487 52.96 -16.82 40.75
C LYS A 487 53.08 -17.89 41.80
N GLN A 488 53.84 -18.92 41.55
CA GLN A 488 54.47 -19.70 42.61
C GLN A 488 55.79 -19.05 42.97
N GLY A 489 55.83 -18.55 44.17
CA GLY A 489 57.07 -18.13 44.80
C GLY A 489 57.84 -19.34 45.28
N GLN A 490 59.13 -19.37 44.95
CA GLN A 490 60.09 -20.18 45.65
C GLN A 490 60.66 -19.38 46.80
N THR A 491 60.62 -19.98 47.97
CA THR A 491 61.58 -19.66 49.03
C THR A 491 62.33 -20.91 49.42
N VAL A 492 63.61 -20.81 49.27
CA VAL A 492 64.74 -21.64 49.84
C VAL A 492 64.76 -23.08 49.47
#